data_7e4848c600cf5c0c6cc6708b1584a5cc
#
_entry.id   7e4848c600cf5c0c6cc6708b1584a5cc
#
_cell.length_a   1.000
_cell.length_b   1.000
_cell.length_c   1.000
_cell.angle_alpha   90.00
_cell.angle_beta   90.00
_cell.angle_gamma   90.00
#
_symmetry.space_group_name_H-M   'P 1'
#
loop_
_entity.id
_entity.type
_entity.pdbx_description
1 polymer ?
#
loop_
_entity_poly.entity_id
_entity_poly.type
_entity_poly.pdbx_seq_one_letter_code
_entity_poly.pdbx_strand_id
1 'polypeptide(L)'
;MFKSLGTRLQDVFKTLRGESRLTPENVEIALREIRLALLEADVNFKVVKAFVDRVRDRAMDAVSNKDVLRGGLGPSQEVVKIVRDEMVALFGNAEGGLQPTTARPRVILMRGLQGAGKTTTSGKLAAWL
;
A
#
# COMPACT_ATOMS: atom_id res chain seq x y z
N MET A 1 3.49 -3.67 -15.70
CA MET A 1 3.83 -4.16 -14.35
C MET A 1 2.85 -3.66 -13.30
N PHE A 2 2.73 -2.36 -13.04
CA PHE A 2 1.76 -1.83 -12.06
C PHE A 2 0.28 -2.16 -12.35
N LYS A 3 -0.08 -2.30 -13.62
CA LYS A 3 -1.44 -2.70 -14.01
C LYS A 3 -1.80 -4.12 -13.52
N SER A 4 -0.83 -5.03 -13.50
CA SER A 4 -1.03 -6.40 -13.02
C SER A 4 -1.17 -6.45 -11.49
N LEU A 5 -0.36 -5.71 -10.73
CA LEU A 5 -0.47 -5.62 -9.28
C LEU A 5 -1.82 -5.02 -8.87
N GLY A 6 -2.19 -3.88 -9.46
CA GLY A 6 -3.48 -3.23 -9.18
C GLY A 6 -4.68 -4.13 -9.46
N THR A 7 -4.66 -4.84 -10.59
CA THR A 7 -5.72 -5.78 -10.96
C THR A 7 -5.80 -6.93 -9.96
N ARG A 8 -4.68 -7.55 -9.61
CA ARG A 8 -4.66 -8.65 -8.64
C ARG A 8 -5.14 -8.23 -7.26
N LEU A 9 -4.72 -7.06 -6.77
CA LEU A 9 -5.22 -6.54 -5.50
C LEU A 9 -6.73 -6.27 -5.54
N GLN A 10 -7.24 -5.74 -6.67
CA GLN A 10 -8.68 -5.55 -6.86
C GLN A 10 -9.44 -6.88 -6.85
N ASP A 11 -8.90 -7.94 -7.47
CA ASP A 11 -9.51 -9.27 -7.49
C ASP A 11 -9.56 -9.85 -6.06
N VAL A 12 -8.48 -9.77 -5.30
CA VAL A 12 -8.44 -10.19 -3.88
C VAL A 12 -9.48 -9.43 -3.06
N PHE A 13 -9.57 -8.10 -3.22
CA PHE A 13 -10.54 -7.29 -2.50
C PHE A 13 -11.98 -7.60 -2.92
N LYS A 14 -12.22 -7.92 -4.19
CA LYS A 14 -13.53 -8.34 -4.68
C LYS A 14 -13.95 -9.68 -4.05
N THR A 15 -13.04 -10.64 -3.97
CA THR A 15 -13.29 -11.93 -3.33
C THR A 15 -13.62 -11.73 -1.84
N LEU A 16 -12.83 -10.95 -1.11
CA LEU A 16 -13.11 -10.64 0.29
C LEU A 16 -14.47 -9.97 0.51
N ARG A 17 -14.87 -9.05 -0.39
CA ARG A 17 -16.17 -8.37 -0.31
C ARG A 17 -17.36 -9.29 -0.60
N GLY A 18 -17.15 -10.35 -1.36
CA GLY A 18 -18.18 -11.34 -1.67
C GLY A 18 -18.49 -12.31 -0.52
N GLU A 19 -17.60 -12.36 0.48
CA GLU A 19 -17.78 -13.22 1.64
C GLU A 19 -18.78 -12.61 2.64
N SER A 20 -19.81 -13.37 2.96
CA SER A 20 -20.84 -12.96 3.94
C SER A 20 -20.30 -12.91 5.38
N ARG A 21 -19.23 -13.67 5.66
CA ARG A 21 -18.51 -13.70 6.92
C ARG A 21 -17.00 -13.72 6.65
N LEU A 22 -16.28 -12.86 7.33
CA LEU A 22 -14.84 -12.89 7.31
C LEU A 22 -14.35 -13.88 8.37
N THR A 23 -13.64 -14.91 7.93
CA THR A 23 -13.02 -15.90 8.82
C THR A 23 -11.48 -15.72 8.80
N PRO A 24 -10.76 -16.18 9.83
CA PRO A 24 -9.30 -16.20 9.81
C PRO A 24 -8.73 -16.87 8.57
N GLU A 25 -9.36 -17.94 8.09
CA GLU A 25 -8.94 -18.67 6.90
C GLU A 25 -9.04 -17.81 5.64
N ASN A 26 -10.13 -17.05 5.49
CA ASN A 26 -10.33 -16.15 4.35
C ASN A 26 -9.30 -15.03 4.35
N VAL A 27 -8.93 -14.51 5.53
CA VAL A 27 -7.86 -13.52 5.68
C VAL A 27 -6.53 -14.11 5.26
N GLU A 28 -6.17 -15.33 5.70
CA GLU A 28 -4.90 -15.98 5.33
C GLU A 28 -4.80 -16.26 3.82
N ILE A 29 -5.90 -16.66 3.19
CA ILE A 29 -5.95 -16.85 1.73
C ILE A 29 -5.67 -15.52 1.03
N ALA A 30 -6.37 -14.46 1.42
CA ALA A 30 -6.17 -13.14 0.84
C ALA A 30 -4.74 -12.61 1.04
N LEU A 31 -4.15 -12.78 2.22
CA LEU A 31 -2.77 -12.39 2.51
C LEU A 31 -1.76 -13.16 1.67
N ARG A 32 -2.00 -14.42 1.37
CA ARG A 32 -1.17 -15.22 0.47
C ARG A 32 -1.18 -14.64 -0.95
N GLU A 33 -2.36 -14.33 -1.47
CA GLU A 33 -2.50 -13.72 -2.80
C GLU A 33 -1.86 -12.33 -2.88
N ILE A 34 -2.05 -11.49 -1.87
CA ILE A 34 -1.40 -10.18 -1.77
C ILE A 34 0.13 -10.34 -1.76
N ARG A 35 0.65 -11.29 -0.97
CA ARG A 35 2.09 -11.59 -0.92
C ARG A 35 2.63 -11.96 -2.29
N LEU A 36 1.97 -12.87 -3.00
CA LEU A 36 2.38 -13.30 -4.34
C LEU A 36 2.35 -12.12 -5.32
N ALA A 37 1.29 -11.32 -5.30
CA ALA A 37 1.18 -10.15 -6.16
C ALA A 37 2.30 -9.12 -5.94
N LEU A 38 2.68 -8.87 -4.69
CA LEU A 38 3.78 -7.96 -4.33
C LEU A 38 5.14 -8.51 -4.75
N LEU A 39 5.40 -9.82 -4.56
CA LEU A 39 6.65 -10.46 -4.98
C LEU A 39 6.80 -10.46 -6.50
N GLU A 40 5.74 -10.71 -7.25
CA GLU A 40 5.73 -10.64 -8.72
C GLU A 40 5.93 -9.20 -9.25
N ALA A 41 5.59 -8.20 -8.45
CA ALA A 41 5.87 -6.80 -8.73
C ALA A 41 7.27 -6.36 -8.28
N ASP A 42 8.20 -7.31 -8.06
CA ASP A 42 9.59 -7.08 -7.64
C ASP A 42 9.74 -6.34 -6.30
N VAL A 43 8.75 -6.38 -5.44
CA VAL A 43 8.88 -5.81 -4.09
C VAL A 43 9.83 -6.69 -3.26
N ASN A 44 10.75 -6.06 -2.54
CA ASN A 44 11.74 -6.76 -1.73
C ASN A 44 11.07 -7.71 -0.71
N PHE A 45 11.53 -8.96 -0.65
CA PHE A 45 10.96 -10.01 0.20
C PHE A 45 10.82 -9.62 1.68
N LYS A 46 11.82 -8.92 2.26
CA LYS A 46 11.78 -8.49 3.67
C LYS A 46 10.65 -7.47 3.89
N VAL A 47 10.45 -6.58 2.92
CA VAL A 47 9.36 -5.58 2.96
C VAL A 47 8.01 -6.27 2.87
N VAL A 48 7.86 -7.20 1.92
CA VAL A 48 6.62 -7.99 1.75
C VAL A 48 6.30 -8.78 3.01
N LYS A 49 7.30 -9.46 3.60
CA LYS A 49 7.11 -10.22 4.82
C LYS A 49 6.62 -9.34 5.96
N ALA A 50 7.33 -8.25 6.25
CA ALA A 50 6.96 -7.33 7.33
C ALA A 50 5.58 -6.68 7.12
N PHE A 51 5.22 -6.39 5.87
CA PHE A 51 3.90 -5.88 5.51
C PHE A 51 2.80 -6.92 5.80
N VAL A 52 2.96 -8.14 5.28
CA VAL A 52 1.98 -9.23 5.46
C VAL A 52 1.79 -9.56 6.94
N ASP A 53 2.87 -9.60 7.73
CA ASP A 53 2.81 -9.87 9.15
C ASP A 53 1.99 -8.78 9.87
N ARG A 54 2.23 -7.49 9.61
CA ARG A 54 1.45 -6.38 10.21
C ARG A 54 -0.03 -6.40 9.80
N VAL A 55 -0.31 -6.66 8.52
CA VAL A 55 -1.70 -6.75 8.05
C VAL A 55 -2.41 -7.92 8.71
N ARG A 56 -1.72 -9.08 8.84
CA ARG A 56 -2.26 -10.27 9.52
C ARG A 56 -2.67 -9.95 10.95
N ASP A 57 -1.75 -9.40 11.75
CA ASP A 57 -2.00 -9.11 13.17
C ASP A 57 -3.22 -8.20 13.32
N ARG A 58 -3.28 -7.10 12.57
CA ARG A 58 -4.41 -6.17 12.61
C ARG A 58 -5.71 -6.76 12.09
N ALA A 59 -5.66 -7.59 11.05
CA ALA A 59 -6.85 -8.23 10.48
C ALA A 59 -7.40 -9.31 11.42
N MET A 60 -6.54 -10.09 12.08
CA MET A 60 -6.97 -11.08 13.07
C MET A 60 -7.60 -10.43 14.30
N ASP A 61 -7.05 -9.31 14.76
CA ASP A 61 -7.64 -8.50 15.83
C ASP A 61 -9.03 -7.98 15.42
N ALA A 62 -9.17 -7.49 14.19
CA ALA A 62 -10.45 -6.99 13.67
C ALA A 62 -11.51 -8.11 13.54
N VAL A 63 -11.10 -9.31 13.14
CA VAL A 63 -11.99 -10.49 13.05
C VAL A 63 -12.44 -10.96 14.45
N SER A 64 -11.53 -10.91 15.44
CA SER A 64 -11.78 -11.36 16.80
C SER A 64 -12.62 -10.37 17.62
N ASN A 65 -12.47 -9.08 17.38
CA ASN A 65 -13.12 -8.00 18.11
C ASN A 65 -14.40 -7.53 17.41
N LYS A 66 -15.55 -8.03 17.87
CA LYS A 66 -16.87 -7.59 17.36
C LYS A 66 -17.15 -6.10 17.55
N ASP A 67 -16.45 -5.43 18.46
CA ASP A 67 -16.62 -4.00 18.73
C ASP A 67 -15.95 -3.11 17.65
N VAL A 68 -14.92 -3.58 16.98
CA VAL A 68 -14.30 -2.90 15.84
C VAL A 68 -15.30 -2.79 14.66
N LEU A 69 -16.23 -3.74 14.57
CA LEU A 69 -17.26 -3.78 13.54
C LEU A 69 -18.41 -2.77 13.79
N ARG A 70 -18.47 -2.13 14.95
CA ARG A 70 -19.49 -1.11 15.28
C ARG A 70 -19.27 0.22 14.56
N GLY A 71 -18.15 0.41 13.90
CA GLY A 71 -17.83 1.62 13.12
C GLY A 71 -18.56 1.75 11.77
N GLY A 72 -19.55 0.89 11.48
CA GLY A 72 -20.38 0.97 10.27
C GLY A 72 -19.75 0.35 9.02
N LEU A 73 -18.50 -0.11 9.07
CA LEU A 73 -17.87 -0.87 8.00
C LEU A 73 -18.11 -2.37 8.19
N GLY A 74 -18.40 -3.08 7.10
CA GLY A 74 -18.45 -4.54 7.15
C GLY A 74 -17.05 -5.15 7.39
N PRO A 75 -16.94 -6.39 7.92
CA PRO A 75 -15.66 -7.02 8.24
C PRO A 75 -14.66 -7.02 7.07
N SER A 76 -15.13 -7.30 5.87
CA SER A 76 -14.31 -7.31 4.66
C SER A 76 -13.80 -5.92 4.27
N GLN A 77 -14.61 -4.89 4.52
CA GLN A 77 -14.21 -3.49 4.26
C GLN A 77 -13.13 -3.04 5.24
N GLU A 78 -13.19 -3.49 6.50
CA GLU A 78 -12.16 -3.20 7.50
C GLU A 78 -10.82 -3.82 7.11
N VAL A 79 -10.78 -5.07 6.63
CA VAL A 79 -9.52 -5.68 6.13
C VAL A 79 -8.98 -4.92 4.93
N VAL A 80 -9.81 -4.51 3.98
CA VAL A 80 -9.37 -3.68 2.84
C VAL A 80 -8.77 -2.37 3.31
N LYS A 81 -9.38 -1.73 4.31
CA LYS A 81 -8.87 -0.51 4.93
C LYS A 81 -7.53 -0.74 5.62
N ILE A 82 -7.39 -1.83 6.40
CA ILE A 82 -6.12 -2.21 7.05
C ILE A 82 -5.00 -2.37 5.99
N VAL A 83 -5.26 -3.11 4.91
CA VAL A 83 -4.30 -3.29 3.82
C VAL A 83 -3.89 -1.95 3.21
N ARG A 84 -4.85 -1.07 2.93
CA ARG A 84 -4.59 0.28 2.41
C ARG A 84 -3.73 1.10 3.37
N ASP A 85 -4.08 1.12 4.65
CA ASP A 85 -3.40 1.92 5.64
C ASP A 85 -1.95 1.45 5.85
N GLU A 86 -1.73 0.12 5.86
CA GLU A 86 -0.39 -0.46 5.90
C GLU A 86 0.41 -0.19 4.63
N MET A 87 -0.23 -0.17 3.45
CA MET A 87 0.43 0.25 2.20
C MET A 87 0.86 1.72 2.27
N VAL A 88 0.00 2.60 2.75
CA VAL A 88 0.34 4.02 2.92
C VAL A 88 1.51 4.17 3.90
N ALA A 89 1.49 3.42 5.01
CA ALA A 89 2.57 3.44 5.99
C ALA A 89 3.91 2.98 5.43
N LEU A 90 3.94 2.07 4.42
CA LEU A 90 5.17 1.67 3.75
C LEU A 90 5.86 2.82 3.01
N PHE A 91 5.10 3.78 2.49
CA PHE A 91 5.67 4.97 1.84
C PHE A 91 6.17 6.02 2.84
N GLY A 92 5.89 5.82 4.13
CA GLY A 92 6.26 6.73 5.20
C GLY A 92 5.42 8.01 5.22
N ASN A 93 5.48 8.72 6.33
CA ASN A 93 4.93 10.08 6.46
C ASN A 93 5.95 11.10 5.93
N ALA A 94 6.48 10.88 4.72
CA ALA A 94 7.35 11.87 4.12
C ALA A 94 6.52 13.15 3.92
N GLU A 95 6.82 14.17 4.70
CA GLU A 95 6.34 15.51 4.40
C GLU A 95 6.81 15.82 2.99
N GLY A 96 5.83 15.90 2.05
CA GLY A 96 6.13 16.21 0.66
C GLY A 96 6.71 17.61 0.54
N GLY A 97 7.77 17.77 -0.24
CA GLY A 97 8.34 19.06 -0.53
C GLY A 97 9.87 19.07 -0.50
N LEU A 98 10.42 20.17 -0.95
CA LEU A 98 11.84 20.41 -0.91
C LEU A 98 12.26 20.84 0.49
N GLN A 99 13.17 20.08 1.10
CA GLN A 99 13.71 20.43 2.41
C GLN A 99 14.46 21.78 2.32
N PRO A 100 14.29 22.68 3.28
CA PRO A 100 15.05 23.92 3.33
C PRO A 100 16.55 23.63 3.36
N THR A 101 17.34 24.39 2.60
CA THR A 101 18.80 24.29 2.61
C THR A 101 19.45 25.65 2.38
N THR A 102 20.54 25.88 3.08
CA THR A 102 21.42 27.05 2.89
C THR A 102 22.50 26.79 1.86
N ALA A 103 22.69 25.52 1.45
CA ALA A 103 23.70 25.15 0.45
C ALA A 103 23.43 25.82 -0.92
N ARG A 104 24.45 26.30 -1.54
CA ARG A 104 24.42 26.89 -2.89
C ARG A 104 25.50 26.27 -3.76
N PRO A 105 25.20 25.81 -4.98
CA PRO A 105 23.86 25.69 -5.55
C PRO A 105 23.03 24.59 -4.87
N ARG A 106 21.69 24.70 -4.90
CA ARG A 106 20.80 23.59 -4.52
C ARG A 106 20.76 22.60 -5.68
N VAL A 107 21.18 21.36 -5.41
CA VAL A 107 21.16 20.27 -6.39
C VAL A 107 19.97 19.35 -6.09
N ILE A 108 19.11 19.11 -7.09
CA ILE A 108 17.94 18.23 -7.01
C ILE A 108 18.12 17.08 -7.99
N LEU A 109 18.27 15.85 -7.48
CA LEU A 109 18.40 14.65 -8.30
C LEU A 109 17.04 14.03 -8.59
N MET A 110 16.63 14.03 -9.86
CA MET A 110 15.40 13.34 -10.30
C MET A 110 15.73 11.89 -10.67
N ARG A 111 15.16 10.93 -9.91
CA ARG A 111 15.36 9.49 -10.12
C ARG A 111 14.06 8.80 -10.48
N GLY A 112 14.13 7.79 -11.35
CA GLY A 112 12.99 6.96 -11.74
C GLY A 112 13.26 6.20 -13.03
N LEU A 113 12.39 5.25 -13.37
CA LEU A 113 12.44 4.48 -14.61
C LEU A 113 12.14 5.37 -15.83
N GLN A 114 12.39 4.84 -17.03
CA GLN A 114 11.99 5.48 -18.28
C GLN A 114 10.46 5.67 -18.28
N GLY A 115 10.00 6.83 -18.73
CA GLY A 115 8.57 7.16 -18.73
C GLY A 115 7.97 7.58 -17.39
N ALA A 116 8.75 7.62 -16.30
CA ALA A 116 8.27 8.02 -14.97
C ALA A 116 7.98 9.55 -14.82
N GLY A 117 8.11 10.31 -15.88
CA GLY A 117 7.81 11.74 -15.88
C GLY A 117 8.91 12.65 -15.31
N LYS A 118 10.17 12.16 -15.20
CA LYS A 118 11.29 12.95 -14.64
C LYS A 118 11.46 14.31 -15.32
N THR A 119 11.56 14.33 -16.64
CA THR A 119 11.75 15.57 -17.42
C THR A 119 10.58 16.53 -17.26
N THR A 120 9.34 16.01 -17.34
CA THR A 120 8.14 16.82 -17.16
C THR A 120 8.06 17.41 -15.76
N THR A 121 8.38 16.62 -14.73
CA THR A 121 8.41 17.07 -13.34
C THR A 121 9.51 18.09 -13.10
N SER A 122 10.70 17.89 -13.69
CA SER A 122 11.80 18.87 -13.62
C SER A 122 11.39 20.22 -14.19
N GLY A 123 10.73 20.24 -15.36
CA GLY A 123 10.24 21.47 -15.96
C GLY A 123 9.18 22.18 -15.13
N LYS A 124 8.22 21.41 -14.56
CA LYS A 124 7.21 21.97 -13.67
C LYS A 124 7.80 22.51 -12.37
N LEU A 125 8.76 21.77 -11.79
CA LEU A 125 9.45 22.18 -10.57
C LEU A 125 10.29 23.45 -10.80
N ALA A 126 10.99 23.55 -11.92
CA ALA A 126 11.75 24.74 -12.28
C ALA A 126 10.85 25.99 -12.48
N ALA A 127 9.66 25.80 -13.01
CA ALA A 127 8.69 26.89 -13.15
C ALA A 127 8.03 27.31 -11.82
N TRP A 128 8.03 26.40 -10.84
CA TRP A 128 7.46 26.65 -9.51
C TRP A 128 8.46 27.31 -8.55
N LEU A 129 9.77 27.04 -8.68
CA LEU A 129 10.86 27.61 -7.87
C LEU A 129 11.24 29.03 -8.32
#